data_7e5d5eaf7685c7058a0f5a44016df30e
#
_entry.id   7e5d5eaf7685c7058a0f5a44016df30e
#
_cell.length_a   1.000
_cell.length_b   1.000
_cell.length_c   1.000
_cell.angle_alpha   90.00
_cell.angle_beta   90.00
_cell.angle_gamma   90.00
#
_symmetry.space_group_name_H-M   'P 1'
#
loop_
_entity.id
_entity.type
_entity.pdbx_description
1 polymer ?
#
loop_
_entity_poly.entity_id
_entity_poly.type
_entity_poly.pdbx_seq_one_letter_code
_entity_poly.pdbx_strand_id
1 'polypeptide(L)'
;GSVKVGGVDVRDYDMESLREQVAMVLQKNELFSGTIRENLHWGNEHASDEELARVCRLAQADSFIREFPDGYDTYIEQGGSNVSGGQKQRLCIARALLKKPKILILDDSTSAVDTRTDARIRQGFRQFIPDTTKIIIAQRVASVQDADRIIVMDGGRISAIGTHEELLKSSDIYREAVSYTHLTLPTKRIV
;
A
#
# COMPACT_ATOMS: atom_id res chain seq x y z
N GLY A 1 23.72 7.63 12.05
CA GLY A 1 22.34 7.46 12.48
C GLY A 1 22.01 6.03 12.85
N SER A 2 20.88 5.80 13.47
CA SER A 2 20.38 4.45 13.81
C SER A 2 18.92 4.32 13.37
N VAL A 3 18.55 3.13 12.92
CA VAL A 3 17.16 2.74 12.65
C VAL A 3 16.84 1.59 13.61
N LYS A 4 15.76 1.74 14.38
CA LYS A 4 15.36 0.74 15.37
C LYS A 4 13.97 0.19 15.07
N VAL A 5 13.83 -1.11 15.19
CA VAL A 5 12.57 -1.85 15.11
C VAL A 5 12.36 -2.56 16.44
N GLY A 6 11.22 -2.33 17.09
CA GLY A 6 10.97 -2.91 18.41
C GLY A 6 12.03 -2.54 19.46
N GLY A 7 12.69 -1.37 19.32
CA GLY A 7 13.74 -0.90 20.24
C GLY A 7 15.16 -1.41 19.93
N VAL A 8 15.31 -2.38 19.02
CA VAL A 8 16.60 -2.96 18.61
C VAL A 8 17.06 -2.34 17.30
N ASP A 9 18.35 -2.01 17.16
CA ASP A 9 18.91 -1.49 15.91
C ASP A 9 18.82 -2.56 14.82
N VAL A 10 18.44 -2.15 13.59
CA VAL A 10 18.26 -3.10 12.45
C VAL A 10 19.55 -3.85 12.10
N ARG A 11 20.71 -3.31 12.49
CA ARG A 11 22.02 -3.96 12.28
C ARG A 11 22.28 -5.13 13.24
N ASP A 12 21.55 -5.17 14.36
CA ASP A 12 21.66 -6.20 15.38
C ASP A 12 20.66 -7.36 15.18
N TYR A 13 19.79 -7.23 14.16
CA TYR A 13 18.87 -8.29 13.79
C TYR A 13 19.52 -9.31 12.85
N ASP A 14 19.08 -10.56 12.99
CA ASP A 14 19.20 -11.51 11.89
C ASP A 14 18.39 -11.00 10.68
N MET A 15 19.04 -10.94 9.52
CA MET A 15 18.45 -10.32 8.32
C MET A 15 17.19 -11.04 7.82
N GLU A 16 17.16 -12.36 7.91
CA GLU A 16 16.03 -13.17 7.49
C GLU A 16 14.84 -12.95 8.41
N SER A 17 15.06 -13.03 9.71
CA SER A 17 14.05 -12.75 10.74
C SER A 17 13.45 -11.34 10.60
N LEU A 18 14.27 -10.32 10.32
CA LEU A 18 13.78 -8.96 10.10
C LEU A 18 12.94 -8.87 8.83
N ARG A 19 13.41 -9.45 7.72
CA ARG A 19 12.70 -9.44 6.44
C ARG A 19 11.37 -10.18 6.49
N GLU A 20 11.25 -11.23 7.28
CA GLU A 20 9.99 -11.94 7.49
C GLU A 20 8.93 -11.06 8.15
N GLN A 21 9.32 -10.15 9.04
CA GLN A 21 8.40 -9.27 9.77
C GLN A 21 8.00 -8.02 8.98
N VAL A 22 8.69 -7.70 7.89
CA VAL A 22 8.46 -6.48 7.10
C VAL A 22 7.99 -6.86 5.71
N ALA A 23 6.91 -6.24 5.26
CA ALA A 23 6.49 -6.26 3.86
C ALA A 23 6.51 -4.84 3.29
N MET A 24 6.89 -4.72 2.03
CA MET A 24 6.94 -3.44 1.33
C MET A 24 6.25 -3.55 -0.02
N VAL A 25 5.43 -2.56 -0.33
CA VAL A 25 4.84 -2.36 -1.66
C VAL A 25 5.40 -1.06 -2.21
N LEU A 26 6.17 -1.15 -3.27
CA LEU A 26 6.88 -0.03 -3.88
C LEU A 26 5.96 0.73 -4.85
N GLN A 27 6.35 1.95 -5.20
CA GLN A 27 5.68 2.74 -6.22
C GLN A 27 5.68 2.03 -7.59
N LYS A 28 6.82 1.47 -7.99
CA LYS A 28 6.94 0.61 -9.17
C LYS A 28 6.71 -0.84 -8.77
N ASN A 29 5.49 -1.28 -8.95
CA ASN A 29 5.09 -2.65 -8.65
C ASN A 29 5.41 -3.58 -9.82
N GLU A 30 5.93 -4.75 -9.53
CA GLU A 30 6.20 -5.78 -10.51
C GLU A 30 5.48 -7.08 -10.17
N LEU A 31 4.92 -7.68 -11.20
CA LEU A 31 4.40 -9.04 -11.20
C LEU A 31 5.29 -9.91 -12.06
N PHE A 32 5.42 -11.16 -11.67
CA PHE A 32 6.20 -12.14 -12.41
C PHE A 32 5.32 -12.87 -13.42
N SER A 33 5.95 -13.40 -14.48
CA SER A 33 5.27 -14.30 -15.40
C SER A 33 4.75 -15.53 -14.65
N GLY A 34 3.51 -15.90 -14.91
CA GLY A 34 2.82 -16.97 -14.21
C GLY A 34 1.38 -16.59 -13.89
N THR A 35 0.65 -17.44 -13.20
CA THR A 35 -0.73 -17.16 -12.82
C THR A 35 -0.84 -16.09 -11.73
N ILE A 36 -2.02 -15.51 -11.54
CA ILE A 36 -2.31 -14.64 -10.38
C ILE A 36 -2.04 -15.41 -9.09
N ARG A 37 -2.46 -16.67 -9.00
CA ARG A 37 -2.22 -17.56 -7.87
C ARG A 37 -0.73 -17.68 -7.55
N GLU A 38 0.09 -17.99 -8.53
CA GLU A 38 1.55 -18.09 -8.38
C GLU A 38 2.16 -16.76 -7.91
N ASN A 39 1.73 -15.64 -8.47
CA ASN A 39 2.16 -14.31 -8.04
C ASN A 39 1.81 -14.01 -6.57
N LEU A 40 0.66 -14.46 -6.09
CA LEU A 40 0.27 -14.31 -4.70
C LEU A 40 1.09 -15.21 -3.77
N HIS A 41 1.38 -16.45 -4.19
CA HIS A 41 2.18 -17.41 -3.42
C HIS A 41 3.61 -16.94 -3.16
N TRP A 42 4.15 -15.97 -3.90
CA TRP A 42 5.39 -15.29 -3.53
C TRP A 42 5.32 -14.57 -2.17
N GLY A 43 4.12 -14.27 -1.68
CA GLY A 43 3.92 -13.73 -0.33
C GLY A 43 3.90 -14.81 0.75
N ASN A 44 3.34 -15.98 0.43
CA ASN A 44 3.32 -17.18 1.26
C ASN A 44 2.99 -18.40 0.38
N GLU A 45 3.97 -19.27 0.18
CA GLU A 45 3.84 -20.45 -0.69
C GLU A 45 2.82 -21.49 -0.17
N HIS A 46 2.55 -21.48 1.13
CA HIS A 46 1.62 -22.41 1.79
C HIS A 46 0.23 -21.81 2.02
N ALA A 47 -0.06 -20.62 1.49
CA ALA A 47 -1.35 -19.99 1.67
C ALA A 47 -2.47 -20.81 1.03
N SER A 48 -3.56 -21.01 1.77
CA SER A 48 -4.75 -21.66 1.23
C SER A 48 -5.52 -20.74 0.27
N ASP A 49 -6.38 -21.33 -0.57
CA ASP A 49 -7.25 -20.57 -1.47
C ASP A 49 -8.14 -19.56 -0.71
N GLU A 50 -8.57 -19.92 0.50
CA GLU A 50 -9.33 -19.01 1.35
C GLU A 50 -8.50 -17.80 1.80
N GLU A 51 -7.22 -18.02 2.15
CA GLU A 51 -6.29 -16.95 2.50
C GLU A 51 -6.01 -16.04 1.29
N LEU A 52 -5.79 -16.62 0.10
CA LEU A 52 -5.65 -15.87 -1.14
C LEU A 52 -6.88 -14.98 -1.38
N ALA A 53 -8.09 -15.56 -1.33
CA ALA A 53 -9.31 -14.82 -1.53
C ALA A 53 -9.52 -13.74 -0.45
N ARG A 54 -9.16 -14.00 0.80
CA ARG A 54 -9.25 -13.05 1.90
C ARG A 54 -8.39 -11.82 1.66
N VAL A 55 -7.10 -12.00 1.37
CA VAL A 55 -6.21 -10.86 1.13
C VAL A 55 -6.56 -10.10 -0.14
N CYS A 56 -7.04 -10.80 -1.18
CA CYS A 56 -7.52 -10.16 -2.40
C CYS A 56 -8.77 -9.31 -2.15
N ARG A 57 -9.69 -9.74 -1.29
CA ARG A 57 -10.82 -8.89 -0.85
C ARG A 57 -10.34 -7.66 -0.11
N LEU A 58 -9.37 -7.79 0.81
CA LEU A 58 -8.79 -6.66 1.55
C LEU A 58 -8.10 -5.66 0.61
N ALA A 59 -7.36 -6.16 -0.36
CA ALA A 59 -6.70 -5.36 -1.39
C ALA A 59 -7.65 -4.87 -2.51
N GLN A 60 -8.96 -5.16 -2.41
CA GLN A 60 -9.96 -4.86 -3.45
C GLN A 60 -9.61 -5.49 -4.81
N ALA A 61 -8.95 -6.65 -4.81
CA ALA A 61 -8.52 -7.36 -6.01
C ALA A 61 -9.49 -8.47 -6.42
N ASP A 62 -10.20 -9.10 -5.49
CA ASP A 62 -11.04 -10.27 -5.71
C ASP A 62 -12.11 -10.04 -6.79
N SER A 63 -12.71 -8.84 -6.85
CA SER A 63 -13.76 -8.52 -7.82
C SER A 63 -13.28 -8.66 -9.26
N PHE A 64 -12.16 -7.99 -9.61
CA PHE A 64 -11.67 -8.05 -10.98
C PHE A 64 -11.03 -9.41 -11.32
N ILE A 65 -10.46 -10.13 -10.32
CA ILE A 65 -9.93 -11.48 -10.55
C ILE A 65 -11.05 -12.40 -11.01
N ARG A 66 -12.24 -12.31 -10.39
CA ARG A 66 -13.41 -13.12 -10.75
C ARG A 66 -14.03 -12.75 -12.11
N GLU A 67 -13.72 -11.57 -12.65
CA GLU A 67 -14.14 -11.15 -13.98
C GLU A 67 -13.28 -11.77 -15.10
N PHE A 68 -12.07 -12.24 -14.76
CA PHE A 68 -11.24 -12.97 -15.73
C PHE A 68 -11.80 -14.38 -15.98
N PRO A 69 -11.75 -14.88 -17.22
CA PRO A 69 -12.26 -16.23 -17.55
C PRO A 69 -11.66 -17.33 -16.66
N ASP A 70 -10.36 -17.25 -16.36
CA ASP A 70 -9.63 -18.25 -15.60
C ASP A 70 -9.46 -17.83 -14.11
N GLY A 71 -10.09 -16.73 -13.67
CA GLY A 71 -10.05 -16.27 -12.29
C GLY A 71 -8.62 -16.16 -11.75
N TYR A 72 -8.32 -16.85 -10.64
CA TYR A 72 -6.98 -16.88 -10.02
C TYR A 72 -5.91 -17.58 -10.88
N ASP A 73 -6.31 -18.40 -11.83
CA ASP A 73 -5.40 -19.12 -12.73
C ASP A 73 -5.15 -18.33 -14.03
N THR A 74 -5.66 -17.09 -14.13
CA THR A 74 -5.36 -16.14 -15.21
C THR A 74 -3.86 -15.88 -15.25
N TYR A 75 -3.25 -16.06 -16.44
CA TYR A 75 -1.84 -15.85 -16.67
C TYR A 75 -1.49 -14.36 -16.70
N ILE A 76 -0.48 -13.98 -15.96
CA ILE A 76 0.13 -12.66 -15.94
C ILE A 76 1.40 -12.69 -16.78
N GLU A 77 1.51 -11.78 -17.72
CA GLU A 77 2.74 -11.58 -18.50
C GLU A 77 3.82 -10.90 -17.67
N GLN A 78 5.06 -10.98 -18.15
CA GLN A 78 6.21 -10.38 -17.47
C GLN A 78 5.96 -8.89 -17.16
N GLY A 79 6.20 -8.52 -15.92
CA GLY A 79 5.97 -7.16 -15.43
C GLY A 79 4.49 -6.77 -15.33
N GLY A 80 3.54 -7.70 -15.58
CA GLY A 80 2.10 -7.45 -15.54
C GLY A 80 1.62 -6.54 -16.66
N SER A 81 2.14 -6.74 -17.90
CA SER A 81 1.79 -5.91 -19.07
C SER A 81 0.32 -6.06 -19.49
N ASN A 82 -0.30 -7.19 -19.19
CA ASN A 82 -1.69 -7.51 -19.53
C ASN A 82 -2.71 -7.16 -18.43
N VAL A 83 -2.30 -6.45 -17.38
CA VAL A 83 -3.20 -5.92 -16.34
C VAL A 83 -3.00 -4.41 -16.16
N SER A 84 -4.06 -3.71 -15.72
CA SER A 84 -3.96 -2.27 -15.47
C SER A 84 -3.02 -1.95 -14.29
N GLY A 85 -2.50 -0.72 -14.24
CA GLY A 85 -1.65 -0.27 -13.13
C GLY A 85 -2.33 -0.42 -11.76
N GLY A 86 -3.62 -0.09 -11.66
CA GLY A 86 -4.39 -0.26 -10.43
C GLY A 86 -4.65 -1.72 -10.05
N GLN A 87 -4.84 -2.61 -11.03
CA GLN A 87 -4.93 -4.06 -10.80
C GLN A 87 -3.59 -4.60 -10.28
N LYS A 88 -2.49 -4.22 -10.92
CA LYS A 88 -1.13 -4.58 -10.52
C LYS A 88 -0.84 -4.14 -9.07
N GLN A 89 -1.13 -2.89 -8.71
CA GLN A 89 -0.95 -2.39 -7.36
C GLN A 89 -1.74 -3.21 -6.34
N ARG A 90 -3.00 -3.49 -6.60
CA ARG A 90 -3.86 -4.28 -5.71
C ARG A 90 -3.36 -5.72 -5.54
N LEU A 91 -2.86 -6.36 -6.60
CA LEU A 91 -2.23 -7.69 -6.50
C LEU A 91 -0.95 -7.66 -5.65
N CYS A 92 -0.11 -6.63 -5.80
CA CYS A 92 1.09 -6.48 -4.99
C CYS A 92 0.77 -6.21 -3.51
N ILE A 93 -0.30 -5.45 -3.22
CA ILE A 93 -0.80 -5.26 -1.85
C ILE A 93 -1.29 -6.61 -1.28
N ALA A 94 -2.09 -7.37 -2.04
CA ALA A 94 -2.56 -8.70 -1.60
C ALA A 94 -1.40 -9.65 -1.30
N ARG A 95 -0.38 -9.68 -2.17
CA ARG A 95 0.84 -10.45 -1.98
C ARG A 95 1.58 -10.06 -0.68
N ALA A 96 1.70 -8.76 -0.41
CA ALA A 96 2.34 -8.27 0.81
C ALA A 96 1.56 -8.66 2.07
N LEU A 97 0.23 -8.65 2.02
CA LEU A 97 -0.65 -9.05 3.12
C LEU A 97 -0.56 -10.55 3.46
N LEU A 98 -0.32 -11.41 2.46
CA LEU A 98 -0.15 -12.85 2.68
C LEU A 98 1.04 -13.18 3.58
N LYS A 99 2.04 -12.33 3.57
CA LYS A 99 3.21 -12.46 4.45
C LYS A 99 2.87 -12.28 5.93
N LYS A 100 1.68 -11.75 6.25
CA LYS A 100 1.23 -11.41 7.62
C LYS A 100 2.26 -10.57 8.39
N PRO A 101 2.75 -9.46 7.80
CA PRO A 101 3.88 -8.71 8.35
C PRO A 101 3.50 -7.99 9.66
N LYS A 102 4.49 -7.73 10.51
CA LYS A 102 4.35 -6.81 11.65
C LYS A 102 4.46 -5.36 11.23
N ILE A 103 5.19 -5.10 10.14
CA ILE A 103 5.36 -3.76 9.56
C ILE A 103 5.03 -3.85 8.06
N LEU A 104 4.08 -3.03 7.61
CA LEU A 104 3.70 -2.89 6.20
C LEU A 104 4.07 -1.49 5.74
N ILE A 105 4.97 -1.41 4.75
CA ILE A 105 5.39 -0.15 4.13
C ILE A 105 4.72 -0.05 2.76
N LEU A 106 4.01 1.05 2.54
CA LEU A 106 3.29 1.36 1.30
C LEU A 106 3.89 2.64 0.71
N ASP A 107 4.76 2.50 -0.29
CA ASP A 107 5.43 3.62 -0.94
C ASP A 107 4.67 4.01 -2.22
N ASP A 108 3.82 5.03 -2.11
CA ASP A 108 2.91 5.54 -3.16
C ASP A 108 2.16 4.41 -3.91
N SER A 109 1.91 3.33 -3.18
CA SER A 109 1.44 2.05 -3.71
C SER A 109 -0.03 2.04 -4.13
N THR A 110 -0.76 3.14 -3.93
CA THR A 110 -2.15 3.32 -4.37
C THR A 110 -2.32 4.47 -5.35
N SER A 111 -1.23 5.01 -5.91
CA SER A 111 -1.26 6.15 -6.84
C SER A 111 -2.05 5.88 -8.12
N ALA A 112 -2.02 4.65 -8.64
CA ALA A 112 -2.81 4.23 -9.80
C ALA A 112 -4.21 3.69 -9.44
N VAL A 113 -4.58 3.70 -8.15
CA VAL A 113 -5.89 3.26 -7.66
C VAL A 113 -6.77 4.49 -7.46
N ASP A 114 -8.05 4.40 -7.80
CA ASP A 114 -9.00 5.48 -7.56
C ASP A 114 -9.23 5.72 -6.04
N THR A 115 -9.62 6.94 -5.70
CA THR A 115 -9.74 7.38 -4.30
C THR A 115 -10.72 6.53 -3.48
N ARG A 116 -11.81 6.03 -4.09
CA ARG A 116 -12.81 5.20 -3.41
C ARG A 116 -12.25 3.83 -3.07
N THR A 117 -11.54 3.22 -4.01
CA THR A 117 -10.88 1.92 -3.83
C THR A 117 -9.74 2.04 -2.79
N ASP A 118 -8.93 3.10 -2.85
CA ASP A 118 -7.89 3.39 -1.86
C ASP A 118 -8.47 3.51 -0.44
N ALA A 119 -9.58 4.25 -0.27
CA ALA A 119 -10.25 4.37 1.01
C ALA A 119 -10.74 3.02 1.57
N ARG A 120 -11.27 2.13 0.70
CA ARG A 120 -11.70 0.78 1.08
C ARG A 120 -10.53 -0.10 1.50
N ILE A 121 -9.40 -0.04 0.81
CA ILE A 121 -8.18 -0.76 1.18
C ILE A 121 -7.73 -0.32 2.58
N ARG A 122 -7.67 0.98 2.86
CA ARG A 122 -7.29 1.53 4.17
C ARG A 122 -8.28 1.14 5.27
N GLN A 123 -9.57 1.13 4.97
CA GLN A 123 -10.59 0.62 5.91
C GLN A 123 -10.36 -0.87 6.21
N GLY A 124 -10.06 -1.67 5.20
CA GLY A 124 -9.69 -3.08 5.37
C GLY A 124 -8.48 -3.25 6.29
N PHE A 125 -7.44 -2.45 6.12
CA PHE A 125 -6.26 -2.48 7.00
C PHE A 125 -6.61 -2.23 8.47
N ARG A 126 -7.48 -1.26 8.75
CA ARG A 126 -7.92 -0.96 10.13
C ARG A 126 -8.69 -2.11 10.76
N GLN A 127 -9.54 -2.76 9.99
CA GLN A 127 -10.43 -3.83 10.49
C GLN A 127 -9.72 -5.18 10.63
N PHE A 128 -8.83 -5.52 9.71
CA PHE A 128 -8.34 -6.89 9.57
C PHE A 128 -6.86 -7.07 9.90
N ILE A 129 -6.10 -5.99 9.97
CA ILE A 129 -4.69 -5.98 10.41
C ILE A 129 -4.42 -4.83 11.38
N PRO A 130 -5.21 -4.67 12.47
CA PRO A 130 -5.06 -3.54 13.40
C PRO A 130 -3.67 -3.50 14.06
N ASP A 131 -3.11 -4.67 14.38
CA ASP A 131 -1.84 -4.81 15.10
C ASP A 131 -0.59 -4.67 14.20
N THR A 132 -0.77 -4.51 12.89
CA THR A 132 0.33 -4.25 11.96
C THR A 132 0.66 -2.76 11.95
N THR A 133 1.91 -2.39 12.17
CA THR A 133 2.38 -1.02 11.95
C THR A 133 2.37 -0.71 10.46
N LYS A 134 1.64 0.33 10.04
CA LYS A 134 1.53 0.73 8.63
C LYS A 134 2.25 2.05 8.43
N ILE A 135 3.25 2.07 7.55
CA ILE A 135 3.95 3.26 7.08
C ILE A 135 3.46 3.56 5.67
N ILE A 136 2.71 4.64 5.50
CA ILE A 136 2.13 5.02 4.22
C ILE A 136 2.83 6.28 3.73
N ILE A 137 3.53 6.17 2.61
CA ILE A 137 4.11 7.29 1.90
C ILE A 137 3.17 7.61 0.75
N ALA A 138 2.63 8.81 0.72
CA ALA A 138 1.66 9.21 -0.29
C ALA A 138 1.79 10.69 -0.63
N GLN A 139 1.50 11.00 -1.89
CA GLN A 139 1.43 12.37 -2.39
C GLN A 139 0.03 12.98 -2.18
N ARG A 140 -0.99 12.13 -2.04
CA ARG A 140 -2.38 12.55 -1.80
C ARG A 140 -2.67 12.58 -0.31
N VAL A 141 -3.04 13.74 0.23
CA VAL A 141 -3.41 13.88 1.65
C VAL A 141 -4.56 12.95 2.02
N ALA A 142 -5.54 12.76 1.14
CA ALA A 142 -6.65 11.83 1.34
C ALA A 142 -6.21 10.39 1.68
N SER A 143 -5.02 9.98 1.29
CA SER A 143 -4.48 8.65 1.59
C SER A 143 -3.86 8.53 2.99
N VAL A 144 -3.62 9.64 3.68
CA VAL A 144 -2.96 9.66 5.01
C VAL A 144 -3.75 10.40 6.09
N GLN A 145 -4.83 11.10 5.73
CA GLN A 145 -5.60 11.93 6.68
C GLN A 145 -6.16 11.16 7.89
N ASP A 146 -6.39 9.85 7.75
CA ASP A 146 -6.91 8.98 8.81
C ASP A 146 -5.79 8.25 9.58
N ALA A 147 -4.52 8.60 9.36
CA ALA A 147 -3.41 8.00 10.08
C ALA A 147 -3.33 8.51 11.52
N ASP A 148 -2.89 7.66 12.44
CA ASP A 148 -2.69 8.03 13.86
C ASP A 148 -1.66 9.15 14.01
N ARG A 149 -0.71 9.22 13.08
CA ARG A 149 0.34 10.24 13.04
C ARG A 149 0.77 10.51 11.60
N ILE A 150 0.85 11.77 11.24
CA ILE A 150 1.30 12.25 9.94
C ILE A 150 2.62 12.98 10.12
N ILE A 151 3.61 12.66 9.30
CA ILE A 151 4.91 13.34 9.25
C ILE A 151 4.94 14.16 7.96
N VAL A 152 5.05 15.47 8.10
CA VAL A 152 5.20 16.40 6.97
C VAL A 152 6.68 16.61 6.73
N MET A 153 7.14 16.33 5.53
CA MET A 153 8.53 16.51 5.13
C MET A 153 8.65 17.64 4.11
N ASP A 154 9.64 18.49 4.30
CA ASP A 154 10.01 19.57 3.36
C ASP A 154 11.53 19.72 3.30
N GLY A 155 12.08 19.87 2.09
CA GLY A 155 13.51 20.01 1.88
C GLY A 155 14.38 18.90 2.52
N GLY A 156 13.85 17.66 2.60
CA GLY A 156 14.54 16.53 3.22
C GLY A 156 14.56 16.54 4.75
N ARG A 157 13.76 17.41 5.38
CA ARG A 157 13.64 17.53 6.84
C ARG A 157 12.19 17.36 7.27
N ILE A 158 12.01 16.94 8.54
CA ILE A 158 10.69 16.92 9.15
C ILE A 158 10.29 18.36 9.47
N SER A 159 9.21 18.83 8.83
CA SER A 159 8.64 20.17 9.04
C SER A 159 7.60 20.17 10.17
N ALA A 160 6.75 19.15 10.23
CA ALA A 160 5.73 19.02 11.27
C ALA A 160 5.36 17.55 11.51
N ILE A 161 4.84 17.25 12.70
CA ILE A 161 4.29 15.93 13.06
C ILE A 161 3.00 16.16 13.85
N GLY A 162 1.95 15.42 13.52
CA GLY A 162 0.68 15.49 14.24
C GLY A 162 -0.41 14.66 13.59
N THR A 163 -1.61 14.74 14.11
CA THR A 163 -2.84 14.25 13.48
C THR A 163 -3.28 15.20 12.36
N HIS A 164 -4.22 14.78 11.55
CA HIS A 164 -4.81 15.66 10.51
C HIS A 164 -5.32 16.99 11.10
N GLU A 165 -6.06 16.94 12.19
CA GLU A 165 -6.63 18.13 12.82
C GLU A 165 -5.57 19.06 13.42
N GLU A 166 -4.53 18.50 14.04
CA GLU A 166 -3.41 19.27 14.58
C GLU A 166 -2.63 19.97 13.48
N LEU A 167 -2.34 19.26 12.39
CA LEU A 167 -1.58 19.80 11.26
C LEU A 167 -2.36 20.86 10.48
N LEU A 168 -3.68 20.75 10.37
CA LEU A 168 -4.51 21.80 9.80
C LEU A 168 -4.40 23.11 10.58
N LYS A 169 -4.14 23.07 11.89
CA LYS A 169 -3.99 24.27 12.74
C LYS A 169 -2.55 24.81 12.74
N SER A 170 -1.55 23.90 12.68
CA SER A 170 -0.16 24.23 12.99
C SER A 170 0.79 24.28 11.79
N SER A 171 0.42 23.71 10.63
CA SER A 171 1.32 23.59 9.48
C SER A 171 0.75 24.22 8.21
N ASP A 172 1.40 25.31 7.74
CA ASP A 172 1.01 25.95 6.48
C ASP A 172 1.20 25.03 5.29
N ILE A 173 2.32 24.30 5.25
CA ILE A 173 2.65 23.31 4.20
C ILE A 173 1.56 22.24 4.11
N TYR A 174 1.10 21.75 5.26
CA TYR A 174 0.05 20.74 5.28
C TYR A 174 -1.31 21.30 4.81
N ARG A 175 -1.68 22.51 5.25
CA ARG A 175 -2.91 23.19 4.78
C ARG A 175 -2.90 23.42 3.27
N GLU A 176 -1.76 23.83 2.73
CA GLU A 176 -1.58 24.03 1.30
C GLU A 176 -1.76 22.71 0.54
N ALA A 177 -1.13 21.62 0.99
CA ALA A 177 -1.27 20.29 0.39
C ALA A 177 -2.74 19.80 0.41
N VAL A 178 -3.48 20.04 1.50
CA VAL A 178 -4.92 19.73 1.60
C VAL A 178 -5.71 20.54 0.57
N SER A 179 -5.44 21.84 0.45
CA SER A 179 -6.13 22.75 -0.48
C SER A 179 -5.93 22.34 -1.93
N TYR A 180 -4.71 21.97 -2.32
CA TYR A 180 -4.42 21.47 -3.67
C TYR A 180 -5.16 20.17 -3.99
N THR A 181 -5.33 19.29 -3.01
CA THR A 181 -6.06 18.03 -3.19
C THR A 181 -7.56 18.27 -3.47
N HIS A 182 -8.13 19.34 -2.94
CA HIS A 182 -9.51 19.75 -3.20
C HIS A 182 -9.71 20.52 -4.52
N LEU A 183 -8.67 21.15 -5.05
CA LEU A 183 -8.71 21.94 -6.28
C LEU A 183 -8.45 21.14 -7.56
N THR A 184 -7.90 19.95 -7.48
CA THR A 184 -7.76 19.02 -8.61
C THR A 184 -9.07 18.27 -8.88
N LEU A 185 -10.10 18.99 -9.26
CA LEU A 185 -11.13 18.48 -10.17
C LEU A 185 -10.42 18.08 -11.47
N PRO A 186 -10.88 17.04 -12.19
CA PRO A 186 -10.19 16.51 -13.36
C PRO A 186 -9.98 17.64 -14.36
N THR A 187 -8.75 18.07 -14.53
CA THR A 187 -8.36 18.99 -15.60
C THR A 187 -8.72 18.29 -16.90
N LYS A 188 -9.74 18.84 -17.58
CA LYS A 188 -10.01 18.53 -18.99
C LYS A 188 -8.67 18.54 -19.72
N ARG A 189 -8.34 17.42 -20.37
CA ARG A 189 -7.33 17.42 -21.43
C ARG A 189 -7.70 18.53 -22.41
N ILE A 190 -6.90 19.54 -22.48
CA ILE A 190 -6.85 20.41 -23.65
C ILE A 190 -5.93 19.69 -24.62
N VAL A 191 -6.48 19.44 -25.78
CA VAL A 191 -5.82 18.85 -26.94
C VAL A 191 -4.62 19.67 -27.37
#